data_da21212d5cbb94bd5cc396063e5565d9
#
_entry.id   da21212d5cbb94bd5cc396063e5565d9
#
_cell.length_a   1.000
_cell.length_b   1.000
_cell.length_c   1.000
_cell.angle_alpha   90.00
_cell.angle_beta   90.00
_cell.angle_gamma   90.00
#
_symmetry.space_group_name_H-M   'P 1'
#
loop_
_entity.id
_entity.type
_entity.pdbx_description
1 polymer ?
#
loop_
_entity_poly.entity_id
_entity_poly.type
_entity_poly.pdbx_seq_one_letter_code
_entity_poly.pdbx_strand_id
1 'polypeptide(L)'
;MSNSLEPEKSAPLSSGLAKSVNEVSYREVDQPGPASLVQQSKGFWVTFQSMFKKNQTVQYPDVKAPTEERFHGRHQLNRHPDGLEKCIGCELCAWACPADAIYVEGGDNTPDNQVSPGERHGAVYQINYLRCIFCGLCVEACPTRALTMTNEYELADESREKLIFEKEDLLAPLRAGMIMPPHPMYPEMDENNYYRGEVTSAHPSQATSAHNTNQIVKESGEVK
;
A
#
# COMPACT_ATOMS: atom_id res chain seq x y z
N MET A 1 -39.75 -19.44 -35.12
CA MET A 1 -39.10 -20.60 -34.46
C MET A 1 -38.68 -20.07 -33.07
N SER A 2 -39.56 -20.30 -32.12
CA SER A 2 -39.41 -19.87 -30.71
C SER A 2 -38.71 -21.00 -29.95
N ASN A 3 -37.53 -20.73 -29.45
CA ASN A 3 -36.76 -21.65 -28.63
C ASN A 3 -36.96 -21.26 -27.17
N SER A 4 -37.90 -21.95 -26.51
CA SER A 4 -38.20 -21.84 -25.10
C SER A 4 -37.14 -22.65 -24.31
N LEU A 5 -36.24 -21.96 -23.64
CA LEU A 5 -35.35 -22.57 -22.67
C LEU A 5 -36.12 -22.78 -21.37
N GLU A 6 -36.41 -24.06 -21.08
CA GLU A 6 -36.94 -24.47 -19.78
C GLU A 6 -35.86 -24.28 -18.69
N PRO A 7 -36.21 -23.84 -17.47
CA PRO A 7 -35.26 -23.72 -16.38
C PRO A 7 -34.89 -25.11 -15.85
N GLU A 8 -33.59 -25.39 -15.87
CA GLU A 8 -32.99 -26.60 -15.32
C GLU A 8 -33.30 -26.73 -13.82
N LYS A 9 -34.00 -27.79 -13.45
CA LYS A 9 -34.35 -28.11 -12.06
C LYS A 9 -33.07 -28.42 -11.29
N SER A 10 -32.70 -27.53 -10.38
CA SER A 10 -31.64 -27.78 -9.41
C SER A 10 -31.93 -29.04 -8.60
N ALA A 11 -31.02 -30.01 -8.64
CA ALA A 11 -31.07 -31.21 -7.83
C ALA A 11 -31.08 -30.85 -6.33
N PRO A 12 -31.87 -31.57 -5.49
CA PRO A 12 -31.87 -31.30 -4.06
C PRO A 12 -30.51 -31.63 -3.46
N LEU A 13 -29.92 -30.66 -2.74
CA LEU A 13 -28.71 -30.88 -1.94
C LEU A 13 -28.94 -32.08 -1.03
N SER A 14 -28.04 -33.07 -1.13
CA SER A 14 -28.11 -34.33 -0.39
C SER A 14 -28.25 -34.05 1.12
N SER A 15 -29.25 -34.72 1.73
CA SER A 15 -29.61 -34.63 3.15
C SER A 15 -28.51 -35.04 4.15
N GLY A 16 -27.29 -35.30 3.67
CA GLY A 16 -26.13 -35.66 4.49
C GLY A 16 -25.44 -34.50 5.18
N LEU A 17 -25.50 -33.29 4.61
CA LEU A 17 -24.81 -32.12 5.22
C LEU A 17 -25.61 -31.49 6.36
N ALA A 18 -26.93 -31.68 6.37
CA ALA A 18 -27.79 -31.09 7.41
C ALA A 18 -27.68 -31.80 8.77
N LYS A 19 -27.20 -33.03 8.82
CA LYS A 19 -27.01 -33.78 10.07
C LYS A 19 -25.75 -33.43 10.83
N SER A 20 -24.73 -32.89 10.20
CA SER A 20 -23.45 -32.56 10.87
C SER A 20 -23.45 -31.24 11.61
N VAL A 21 -24.39 -30.34 11.32
CA VAL A 21 -24.46 -29.02 11.98
C VAL A 21 -25.23 -29.04 13.30
N ASN A 22 -26.12 -30.03 13.48
CA ASN A 22 -26.92 -30.14 14.70
C ASN A 22 -26.27 -30.94 15.84
N GLU A 23 -25.07 -31.51 15.63
CA GLU A 23 -24.32 -32.26 16.66
C GLU A 23 -23.07 -31.52 17.19
N VAL A 24 -23.00 -30.19 17.07
CA VAL A 24 -22.09 -29.46 17.90
C VAL A 24 -22.69 -29.44 19.33
N SER A 25 -22.43 -30.52 20.08
CA SER A 25 -22.68 -30.48 21.52
C SER A 25 -21.81 -29.35 22.11
N TYR A 26 -22.44 -28.24 22.37
CA TYR A 26 -21.84 -27.25 23.26
C TYR A 26 -21.59 -27.99 24.56
N ARG A 27 -20.32 -28.24 24.91
CA ARG A 27 -20.00 -28.66 26.28
C ARG A 27 -20.65 -27.62 27.17
N GLU A 28 -21.63 -28.04 27.94
CA GLU A 28 -22.09 -27.22 29.05
C GLU A 28 -20.83 -26.85 29.84
N VAL A 29 -20.45 -25.60 29.77
CA VAL A 29 -19.38 -25.07 30.65
C VAL A 29 -19.99 -25.16 32.02
N ASP A 30 -19.50 -26.13 32.83
CA ASP A 30 -19.90 -26.26 34.19
C ASP A 30 -19.89 -24.86 34.82
N GLN A 31 -21.07 -24.36 35.19
CA GLN A 31 -21.16 -23.06 35.85
C GLN A 31 -20.29 -23.16 37.11
N PRO A 32 -19.26 -22.35 37.25
CA PRO A 32 -18.42 -22.42 38.42
C PRO A 32 -19.33 -22.23 39.63
N GLY A 33 -19.34 -23.22 40.53
CA GLY A 33 -20.07 -23.13 41.79
C GLY A 33 -19.68 -21.83 42.55
N PRO A 34 -20.44 -21.40 43.52
CA PRO A 34 -20.19 -20.15 44.25
C PRO A 34 -18.73 -20.13 44.68
N ALA A 35 -17.96 -19.23 44.04
CA ALA A 35 -16.53 -19.14 44.28
C ALA A 35 -16.28 -18.93 45.79
N SER A 36 -15.51 -19.82 46.38
CA SER A 36 -15.10 -19.70 47.77
C SER A 36 -14.46 -18.31 47.99
N LEU A 37 -14.71 -17.67 49.12
CA LEU A 37 -14.10 -16.38 49.52
C LEU A 37 -12.57 -16.39 49.32
N VAL A 38 -11.94 -17.56 49.52
CA VAL A 38 -10.50 -17.78 49.29
C VAL A 38 -10.13 -17.66 47.78
N GLN A 39 -10.98 -18.11 46.88
CA GLN A 39 -10.72 -17.97 45.43
C GLN A 39 -10.89 -16.52 44.97
N GLN A 40 -11.87 -15.82 45.53
CA GLN A 40 -12.06 -14.39 45.23
C GLN A 40 -10.87 -13.56 45.74
N SER A 41 -10.38 -13.82 46.98
CA SER A 41 -9.22 -13.14 47.53
C SER A 41 -7.93 -13.40 46.73
N LYS A 42 -7.76 -14.59 46.14
CA LYS A 42 -6.65 -14.88 45.23
C LYS A 42 -6.72 -14.02 43.96
N GLY A 43 -7.91 -13.81 43.40
CA GLY A 43 -8.12 -12.93 42.27
C GLY A 43 -7.69 -11.49 42.57
N PHE A 44 -8.12 -10.95 43.72
CA PHE A 44 -7.70 -9.62 44.16
C PHE A 44 -6.19 -9.53 44.39
N TRP A 45 -5.57 -10.58 44.91
CA TRP A 45 -4.12 -10.61 45.11
C TRP A 45 -3.34 -10.53 43.78
N VAL A 46 -3.80 -11.25 42.77
CA VAL A 46 -3.18 -11.19 41.42
C VAL A 46 -3.28 -9.80 40.80
N THR A 47 -4.45 -9.15 40.89
CA THR A 47 -4.63 -7.77 40.39
C THR A 47 -3.81 -6.77 41.20
N PHE A 48 -3.76 -6.93 42.51
CA PHE A 48 -2.93 -6.11 43.40
C PHE A 48 -1.43 -6.21 43.02
N GLN A 49 -0.92 -7.42 42.82
CA GLN A 49 0.46 -7.59 42.37
C GLN A 49 0.72 -6.94 40.98
N SER A 50 -0.28 -6.88 40.11
CA SER A 50 -0.09 -6.28 38.77
C SER A 50 0.16 -4.77 38.84
N MET A 51 -0.29 -4.10 39.87
CA MET A 51 -0.04 -2.65 40.09
C MET A 51 1.44 -2.32 40.30
N PHE A 52 2.22 -3.29 40.79
CA PHE A 52 3.66 -3.09 41.04
C PHE A 52 4.55 -3.60 39.88
N LYS A 53 3.95 -4.10 38.82
CA LYS A 53 4.71 -4.49 37.63
C LYS A 53 5.19 -3.24 36.87
N LYS A 54 6.39 -3.32 36.30
CA LYS A 54 6.94 -2.26 35.47
C LYS A 54 6.02 -2.06 34.25
N ASN A 55 5.66 -0.81 33.99
CA ASN A 55 4.90 -0.45 32.80
C ASN A 55 5.70 -0.78 31.54
N GLN A 56 5.03 -1.43 30.56
CA GLN A 56 5.59 -1.78 29.26
C GLN A 56 4.94 -0.93 28.15
N THR A 57 4.62 0.31 28.47
CA THR A 57 4.01 1.24 27.52
C THR A 57 5.10 1.93 26.70
N VAL A 58 4.83 2.12 25.42
CA VAL A 58 5.62 2.96 24.52
C VAL A 58 5.07 4.38 24.61
N GLN A 59 5.95 5.36 24.82
CA GLN A 59 5.57 6.77 24.97
C GLN A 59 5.38 7.38 23.56
N TYR A 60 4.29 7.02 22.89
CA TYR A 60 3.90 7.65 21.64
C TYR A 60 3.34 9.06 21.93
N PRO A 61 3.68 10.12 21.16
CA PRO A 61 4.44 10.11 19.89
C PRO A 61 5.97 10.25 20.03
N ASP A 62 6.51 10.47 21.25
CA ASP A 62 7.94 10.73 21.46
C ASP A 62 8.80 9.52 21.09
N VAL A 63 8.32 8.33 21.37
CA VAL A 63 8.97 7.06 20.99
C VAL A 63 8.00 6.27 20.14
N LYS A 64 8.33 6.07 18.87
CA LYS A 64 7.55 5.24 17.94
C LYS A 64 7.96 3.78 18.07
N ALA A 65 6.98 2.88 17.98
CA ALA A 65 7.28 1.45 17.90
C ALA A 65 8.01 1.15 16.57
N PRO A 66 9.10 0.34 16.60
CA PRO A 66 9.77 -0.06 15.38
C PRO A 66 8.82 -0.91 14.53
N THR A 67 8.80 -0.65 13.22
CA THR A 67 8.04 -1.43 12.26
C THR A 67 8.87 -2.60 11.76
N GLU A 68 8.21 -3.71 11.42
CA GLU A 68 8.86 -4.88 10.84
C GLU A 68 9.33 -4.61 9.40
N GLU A 69 10.32 -5.36 8.91
CA GLU A 69 10.90 -5.19 7.57
C GLU A 69 9.89 -5.30 6.42
N ARG A 70 8.85 -6.12 6.61
CA ARG A 70 7.76 -6.33 5.63
C ARG A 70 6.47 -5.65 6.05
N PHE A 71 6.58 -4.52 6.71
CA PHE A 71 5.40 -3.76 7.11
C PHE A 71 4.68 -3.20 5.89
N HIS A 72 3.36 -3.31 5.89
CA HIS A 72 2.48 -2.75 4.86
C HIS A 72 1.96 -1.38 5.30
N GLY A 73 2.79 -0.37 5.15
CA GLY A 73 2.40 1.02 5.43
C GLY A 73 1.94 1.77 4.18
N ARG A 74 2.16 3.08 4.16
CA ARG A 74 1.76 3.96 3.07
C ARG A 74 2.39 3.54 1.73
N HIS A 75 1.65 3.61 0.66
CA HIS A 75 2.12 3.34 -0.69
C HIS A 75 3.07 4.45 -1.18
N GLN A 76 3.99 4.06 -2.05
CA GLN A 76 4.90 4.98 -2.73
C GLN A 76 5.05 4.58 -4.19
N LEU A 77 4.95 5.55 -5.10
CA LEU A 77 5.28 5.40 -6.51
C LEU A 77 6.76 5.71 -6.72
N ASN A 78 7.50 4.74 -7.22
CA ASN A 78 8.94 4.82 -7.40
C ASN A 78 9.32 5.49 -8.72
N ARG A 79 10.54 6.03 -8.75
CA ARG A 79 11.18 6.59 -9.93
C ARG A 79 12.35 5.74 -10.38
N HIS A 80 12.72 5.88 -11.64
CA HIS A 80 13.99 5.39 -12.16
C HIS A 80 15.15 6.26 -11.66
N PRO A 81 16.41 5.78 -11.73
CA PRO A 81 17.56 6.54 -11.21
C PRO A 81 17.79 7.89 -11.87
N ASP A 82 17.32 8.09 -13.09
CA ASP A 82 17.38 9.37 -13.83
C ASP A 82 16.24 10.35 -13.44
N GLY A 83 15.21 9.87 -12.74
CA GLY A 83 14.08 10.65 -12.29
C GLY A 83 12.76 10.35 -13.00
N LEU A 84 12.77 9.63 -14.14
CA LEU A 84 11.54 9.20 -14.82
C LEU A 84 10.70 8.30 -13.92
N GLU A 85 9.39 8.40 -14.06
CA GLU A 85 8.45 7.61 -13.27
C GLU A 85 8.41 6.16 -13.74
N LYS A 86 8.32 5.22 -12.82
CA LYS A 86 8.17 3.79 -13.15
C LYS A 86 6.74 3.40 -13.53
N CYS A 87 5.76 4.23 -13.17
CA CYS A 87 4.36 3.95 -13.45
C CYS A 87 4.03 4.20 -14.92
N ILE A 88 3.52 3.18 -15.60
CA ILE A 88 3.11 3.22 -17.02
C ILE A 88 1.59 3.34 -17.19
N GLY A 89 0.83 3.55 -16.12
CA GLY A 89 -0.63 3.68 -16.19
C GLY A 89 -1.34 2.44 -16.74
N CYS A 90 -0.89 1.23 -16.39
CA CYS A 90 -1.48 -0.02 -16.90
C CYS A 90 -2.75 -0.46 -16.16
N GLU A 91 -3.14 0.22 -15.09
CA GLU A 91 -4.35 -0.01 -14.27
C GLU A 91 -4.41 -1.37 -13.56
N LEU A 92 -3.43 -2.27 -13.70
CA LEU A 92 -3.45 -3.59 -13.09
C LEU A 92 -3.53 -3.55 -11.55
N CYS A 93 -2.97 -2.53 -10.93
CA CYS A 93 -3.07 -2.35 -9.48
C CYS A 93 -4.50 -1.99 -9.03
N ALA A 94 -5.25 -1.23 -9.84
CA ALA A 94 -6.66 -0.94 -9.59
C ALA A 94 -7.52 -2.20 -9.73
N TRP A 95 -7.30 -2.99 -10.80
CA TRP A 95 -7.97 -4.27 -11.01
C TRP A 95 -7.70 -5.31 -9.90
N ALA A 96 -6.48 -5.32 -9.37
CA ALA A 96 -6.10 -6.23 -8.28
C ALA A 96 -6.60 -5.79 -6.90
N CYS A 97 -7.14 -4.59 -6.77
CA CYS A 97 -7.55 -4.05 -5.49
C CYS A 97 -8.90 -4.62 -5.03
N PRO A 98 -8.97 -5.44 -3.95
CA PRO A 98 -10.23 -6.02 -3.49
C PRO A 98 -11.17 -5.00 -2.84
N ALA A 99 -10.64 -3.83 -2.45
CA ALA A 99 -11.39 -2.77 -1.78
C ALA A 99 -11.77 -1.61 -2.71
N ASP A 100 -11.45 -1.71 -4.01
CA ASP A 100 -11.69 -0.66 -5.01
C ASP A 100 -11.21 0.72 -4.51
N ALA A 101 -9.99 0.73 -3.98
CA ALA A 101 -9.38 1.90 -3.34
C ALA A 101 -8.47 2.69 -4.28
N ILE A 102 -8.13 2.15 -5.46
CA ILE A 102 -7.15 2.71 -6.38
C ILE A 102 -7.84 3.13 -7.67
N TYR A 103 -7.58 4.37 -8.07
CA TYR A 103 -8.01 4.90 -9.35
C TYR A 103 -6.79 5.30 -10.17
N VAL A 104 -6.72 4.84 -11.42
CA VAL A 104 -5.59 5.08 -12.33
C VAL A 104 -6.11 5.42 -13.71
N GLU A 105 -5.55 6.44 -14.32
CA GLU A 105 -5.71 6.73 -15.75
C GLU A 105 -4.33 6.79 -16.41
N GLY A 106 -4.19 6.07 -17.52
CA GLY A 106 -3.00 6.13 -18.35
C GLY A 106 -3.03 7.33 -19.29
N GLY A 107 -1.89 7.94 -19.51
CA GLY A 107 -1.67 8.97 -20.53
C GLY A 107 -0.54 8.57 -21.47
N ASP A 108 -0.51 9.18 -22.65
CA ASP A 108 0.52 8.93 -23.65
C ASP A 108 1.73 9.85 -23.40
N ASN A 109 2.92 9.29 -23.49
CA ASN A 109 4.15 10.06 -23.53
C ASN A 109 4.34 10.66 -24.93
N THR A 110 4.71 11.93 -24.97
CA THR A 110 5.13 12.59 -26.20
C THR A 110 6.62 12.94 -26.10
N PRO A 111 7.34 13.10 -27.23
CA PRO A 111 8.76 13.47 -27.18
C PRO A 111 9.05 14.75 -26.38
N ASP A 112 8.09 15.68 -26.37
CA ASP A 112 8.20 16.95 -25.65
C ASP A 112 7.76 16.85 -24.16
N ASN A 113 7.01 15.81 -23.81
CA ASN A 113 6.47 15.60 -22.45
C ASN A 113 6.63 14.15 -22.04
N GLN A 114 7.87 13.70 -21.90
CA GLN A 114 8.18 12.35 -21.48
C GLN A 114 8.31 12.26 -19.96
N VAL A 115 7.39 11.55 -19.33
CA VAL A 115 7.27 11.42 -17.87
C VAL A 115 7.79 10.05 -17.41
N SER A 116 7.61 9.01 -18.23
CA SER A 116 8.09 7.66 -17.97
C SER A 116 8.80 7.08 -19.18
N PRO A 117 9.59 6.01 -19.06
CA PRO A 117 10.12 5.30 -20.22
C PRO A 117 8.98 4.68 -21.04
N GLY A 118 9.13 4.67 -22.38
CA GLY A 118 8.15 4.08 -23.28
C GLY A 118 7.01 5.01 -23.68
N GLU A 119 5.90 4.43 -24.13
CA GLU A 119 4.82 5.16 -24.79
C GLU A 119 3.78 5.72 -23.82
N ARG A 120 3.69 5.20 -22.59
CA ARG A 120 2.62 5.53 -21.64
C ARG A 120 3.16 5.85 -20.24
N HIS A 121 2.42 6.69 -19.53
CA HIS A 121 2.66 7.01 -18.12
C HIS A 121 1.34 6.99 -17.32
N GLY A 122 1.40 6.97 -16.00
CA GLY A 122 0.24 7.20 -15.15
C GLY A 122 -0.07 8.69 -15.13
N ALA A 123 -1.12 9.12 -15.85
CA ALA A 123 -1.52 10.53 -15.89
C ALA A 123 -2.23 10.91 -14.58
N VAL A 124 -3.20 10.10 -14.16
CA VAL A 124 -3.89 10.23 -12.87
C VAL A 124 -3.61 8.98 -12.05
N TYR A 125 -3.34 9.17 -10.78
CA TYR A 125 -3.15 8.08 -9.83
C TYR A 125 -3.66 8.51 -8.47
N GLN A 126 -4.64 7.83 -7.93
CA GLN A 126 -5.22 8.13 -6.63
C GLN A 126 -5.37 6.87 -5.78
N ILE A 127 -5.12 7.00 -4.48
CA ILE A 127 -5.42 5.95 -3.49
C ILE A 127 -6.30 6.54 -2.40
N ASN A 128 -7.48 5.94 -2.22
CA ASN A 128 -8.36 6.27 -1.11
C ASN A 128 -8.00 5.42 0.12
N TYR A 129 -7.27 6.00 1.06
CA TYR A 129 -6.86 5.29 2.28
C TYR A 129 -8.00 4.97 3.25
N LEU A 130 -9.18 5.58 3.06
CA LEU A 130 -10.37 5.21 3.82
C LEU A 130 -10.98 3.86 3.36
N ARG A 131 -10.64 3.42 2.14
CA ARG A 131 -11.06 2.13 1.59
C ARG A 131 -9.92 1.09 1.62
N CYS A 132 -8.67 1.53 1.52
CA CYS A 132 -7.51 0.66 1.45
C CYS A 132 -7.38 -0.21 2.72
N ILE A 133 -7.20 -1.52 2.54
CA ILE A 133 -6.99 -2.49 3.62
C ILE A 133 -5.52 -2.90 3.78
N PHE A 134 -4.61 -2.24 3.08
CA PHE A 134 -3.15 -2.49 3.14
C PHE A 134 -2.73 -3.93 2.85
N CYS A 135 -3.46 -4.65 2.01
CA CYS A 135 -3.21 -6.06 1.68
C CYS A 135 -1.96 -6.30 0.81
N GLY A 136 -1.49 -5.29 0.05
CA GLY A 136 -0.30 -5.39 -0.80
C GLY A 136 -0.50 -6.05 -2.17
N LEU A 137 -1.71 -6.52 -2.53
CA LEU A 137 -1.98 -7.17 -3.83
C LEU A 137 -1.70 -6.24 -5.02
N CYS A 138 -1.88 -4.93 -4.85
CA CYS A 138 -1.54 -3.94 -5.87
C CYS A 138 -0.04 -3.86 -6.16
N VAL A 139 0.81 -4.11 -5.15
CA VAL A 139 2.27 -4.16 -5.31
C VAL A 139 2.67 -5.40 -6.12
N GLU A 140 2.06 -6.54 -5.84
CA GLU A 140 2.31 -7.80 -6.56
C GLU A 140 1.84 -7.73 -8.02
N ALA A 141 0.72 -7.03 -8.28
CA ALA A 141 0.17 -6.87 -9.62
C ALA A 141 0.97 -5.88 -10.48
N CYS A 142 1.86 -5.07 -9.91
CA CYS A 142 2.59 -4.03 -10.64
C CYS A 142 3.74 -4.62 -11.48
N PRO A 143 3.67 -4.60 -12.83
CA PRO A 143 4.67 -5.24 -13.69
C PRO A 143 6.02 -4.49 -13.66
N THR A 144 6.00 -3.18 -13.46
CA THR A 144 7.20 -2.33 -13.47
C THR A 144 7.80 -2.11 -12.09
N ARG A 145 7.21 -2.69 -11.05
CA ARG A 145 7.57 -2.43 -9.64
C ARG A 145 7.58 -0.93 -9.31
N ALA A 146 6.66 -0.22 -9.92
CA ALA A 146 6.47 1.20 -9.66
C ALA A 146 5.89 1.44 -8.27
N LEU A 147 4.97 0.58 -7.83
CA LEU A 147 4.29 0.69 -6.56
C LEU A 147 4.96 -0.17 -5.50
N THR A 148 5.28 0.43 -4.37
CA THR A 148 5.80 -0.26 -3.17
C THR A 148 5.10 0.27 -1.93
N MET A 149 5.23 -0.45 -0.82
CA MET A 149 4.76 0.00 0.49
C MET A 149 5.94 0.43 1.35
N THR A 150 5.74 1.46 2.13
CA THR A 150 6.74 2.03 3.05
C THR A 150 6.46 1.59 4.49
N ASN A 151 7.31 2.01 5.41
CA ASN A 151 7.10 1.79 6.83
C ASN A 151 6.30 2.92 7.50
N GLU A 152 5.79 3.87 6.73
CA GLU A 152 4.97 4.96 7.24
C GLU A 152 3.55 4.48 7.54
N TYR A 153 3.08 4.70 8.77
CA TYR A 153 1.76 4.27 9.23
C TYR A 153 0.92 5.42 9.83
N GLU A 154 1.51 6.59 9.95
CA GLU A 154 0.83 7.76 10.52
C GLU A 154 0.02 8.46 9.43
N LEU A 155 -1.21 8.00 9.24
CA LEU A 155 -2.13 8.47 8.19
C LEU A 155 -3.36 9.19 8.76
N ALA A 156 -3.32 9.63 10.02
CA ALA A 156 -4.42 10.33 10.63
C ALA A 156 -4.46 11.79 10.15
N ASP A 157 -5.63 12.25 9.73
CA ASP A 157 -5.88 13.64 9.36
C ASP A 157 -7.26 14.10 9.82
N GLU A 158 -7.51 15.41 9.82
CA GLU A 158 -8.75 16.04 10.27
C GLU A 158 -9.92 15.90 9.28
N SER A 159 -9.62 15.71 7.98
CA SER A 159 -10.62 15.61 6.93
C SER A 159 -10.46 14.32 6.11
N ARG A 160 -11.59 13.84 5.57
CA ARG A 160 -11.63 12.62 4.77
C ARG A 160 -10.95 12.81 3.40
N GLU A 161 -11.06 14.01 2.85
CA GLU A 161 -10.51 14.38 1.55
C GLU A 161 -8.98 14.27 1.53
N LYS A 162 -8.33 14.65 2.62
CA LYS A 162 -6.88 14.55 2.78
C LYS A 162 -6.36 13.10 2.84
N LEU A 163 -7.24 12.13 3.05
CA LEU A 163 -6.91 10.70 3.00
C LEU A 163 -7.12 10.08 1.62
N ILE A 164 -7.44 10.89 0.61
CA ILE A 164 -7.36 10.54 -0.79
C ILE A 164 -6.04 11.10 -1.31
N PHE A 165 -5.04 10.24 -1.41
CA PHE A 165 -3.72 10.64 -1.86
C PHE A 165 -3.66 10.64 -3.38
N GLU A 166 -3.23 11.77 -3.90
CA GLU A 166 -2.99 11.99 -5.32
C GLU A 166 -1.61 11.47 -5.74
N LYS A 167 -1.37 11.44 -7.04
CA LYS A 167 -0.11 11.01 -7.61
C LYS A 167 1.10 11.74 -7.00
N GLU A 168 0.98 13.05 -6.78
CA GLU A 168 2.05 13.90 -6.25
C GLU A 168 2.44 13.51 -4.82
N ASP A 169 1.44 13.15 -4.00
CA ASP A 169 1.66 12.71 -2.61
C ASP A 169 2.32 11.32 -2.54
N LEU A 170 2.07 10.50 -3.57
CA LEU A 170 2.54 9.13 -3.65
C LEU A 170 3.93 9.00 -4.28
N LEU A 171 4.35 9.98 -5.09
CA LEU A 171 5.63 9.92 -5.79
C LEU A 171 6.81 9.98 -4.84
N ALA A 172 7.79 9.11 -5.08
CA ALA A 172 9.06 9.14 -4.38
C ALA A 172 9.75 10.52 -4.60
N PRO A 173 10.33 11.09 -3.56
CA PRO A 173 11.08 12.34 -3.68
C PRO A 173 12.28 12.17 -4.61
N LEU A 174 12.63 13.24 -5.30
CA LEU A 174 13.82 13.29 -6.13
C LEU A 174 15.08 13.17 -5.28
N ARG A 175 16.00 12.31 -5.70
CA ARG A 175 17.29 12.09 -5.05
C ARG A 175 18.40 12.77 -5.85
N ALA A 176 19.58 12.91 -5.26
CA ALA A 176 20.75 13.43 -5.96
C ALA A 176 21.06 12.60 -7.24
N GLY A 177 21.20 13.28 -8.37
CA GLY A 177 21.41 12.66 -9.68
C GLY A 177 20.13 12.36 -10.47
N MET A 178 18.96 12.60 -9.89
CA MET A 178 17.67 12.53 -10.60
C MET A 178 17.28 13.88 -11.19
N ILE A 179 16.58 13.86 -12.30
CA ILE A 179 16.03 15.05 -12.96
C ILE A 179 14.51 14.96 -12.86
N MET A 180 13.86 16.10 -12.65
CA MET A 180 12.39 16.14 -12.57
C MET A 180 11.80 15.95 -13.97
N PRO A 181 10.88 14.98 -14.19
CA PRO A 181 10.14 14.88 -15.44
C PRO A 181 9.27 16.13 -15.69
N PRO A 182 9.01 16.47 -16.98
CA PRO A 182 9.35 15.72 -18.18
C PRO A 182 10.79 15.92 -18.65
N HIS A 183 11.43 14.87 -19.08
CA HIS A 183 12.72 14.91 -19.77
C HIS A 183 12.87 13.67 -20.67
N PRO A 184 13.66 13.72 -21.76
CA PRO A 184 13.85 12.57 -22.63
C PRO A 184 14.51 11.40 -21.89
N MET A 185 14.30 10.19 -22.41
CA MET A 185 15.06 9.03 -21.97
C MET A 185 16.57 9.26 -22.13
N TYR A 186 17.32 8.50 -21.37
CA TYR A 186 18.77 8.47 -21.46
C TYR A 186 19.22 8.21 -22.90
N PRO A 187 20.18 8.96 -23.48
CA PRO A 187 20.66 8.74 -24.85
C PRO A 187 21.10 7.28 -25.03
N GLU A 188 20.76 6.69 -26.19
CA GLU A 188 21.12 5.31 -26.56
C GLU A 188 20.43 4.22 -25.71
N MET A 189 19.51 4.57 -24.80
CA MET A 189 18.71 3.64 -24.03
C MET A 189 17.31 3.48 -24.64
N ASP A 190 16.77 2.27 -24.56
CA ASP A 190 15.38 1.97 -24.84
C ASP A 190 14.60 1.71 -23.54
N GLU A 191 13.29 1.53 -23.61
CA GLU A 191 12.46 1.27 -22.42
C GLU A 191 12.87 -0.04 -21.72
N ASN A 192 13.35 -1.05 -22.49
CA ASN A 192 13.77 -2.33 -21.94
C ASN A 192 14.98 -2.18 -21.00
N ASN A 193 15.88 -1.26 -21.30
CA ASN A 193 17.06 -0.99 -20.48
C ASN A 193 16.66 -0.40 -19.12
N TYR A 194 15.63 0.44 -19.09
CA TYR A 194 15.04 0.95 -17.84
C TYR A 194 14.45 -0.18 -17.00
N TYR A 195 13.70 -1.09 -17.60
CA TYR A 195 13.10 -2.22 -16.87
C TYR A 195 14.13 -3.27 -16.43
N ARG A 196 15.26 -3.37 -17.09
CA ARG A 196 16.40 -4.19 -16.67
C ARG A 196 17.23 -3.54 -15.57
N GLY A 197 17.04 -2.25 -15.31
CA GLY A 197 17.80 -1.50 -14.30
C GLY A 197 19.20 -1.09 -14.77
N GLU A 198 19.42 -0.96 -16.06
CA GLU A 198 20.71 -0.56 -16.66
C GLU A 198 20.97 0.94 -16.48
N VAL A 199 19.91 1.73 -16.29
CA VAL A 199 20.03 3.17 -16.02
C VAL A 199 20.39 3.40 -14.56
N THR A 200 21.54 4.00 -14.33
CA THR A 200 22.08 4.20 -12.95
C THR A 200 21.99 5.62 -12.44
N SER A 201 21.97 6.64 -13.32
CA SER A 201 21.87 8.06 -12.96
C SER A 201 21.57 8.90 -14.21
N ALA A 202 21.22 10.16 -14.00
CA ALA A 202 21.09 11.12 -15.09
C ALA A 202 22.43 11.34 -15.85
N HIS A 203 22.35 11.47 -17.17
CA HIS A 203 23.53 11.73 -17.98
C HIS A 203 24.11 13.14 -17.73
N PRO A 204 25.44 13.32 -17.73
CA PRO A 204 26.07 14.63 -17.48
C PRO A 204 25.58 15.75 -18.40
N SER A 205 25.18 15.43 -19.66
CA SER A 205 24.60 16.42 -20.59
C SER A 205 23.20 16.90 -20.20
N GLN A 206 22.49 16.17 -19.33
CA GLN A 206 21.18 16.54 -18.78
C GLN A 206 21.32 17.31 -17.46
N ALA A 207 22.50 17.27 -16.85
CA ALA A 207 22.80 17.93 -15.59
C ALA A 207 22.73 19.47 -15.64
N THR A 208 22.71 20.08 -16.83
CA THR A 208 22.54 21.53 -16.99
C THR A 208 21.14 22.03 -16.59
N SER A 209 20.11 21.16 -16.60
CA SER A 209 18.80 21.49 -16.04
C SER A 209 18.71 21.19 -14.51
N ALA A 210 19.71 20.51 -13.96
CA ALA A 210 19.77 20.13 -12.56
C ALA A 210 20.00 21.30 -11.59
N HIS A 211 20.24 22.50 -12.08
CA HIS A 211 20.37 23.68 -11.20
C HIS A 211 19.09 23.94 -10.40
N ASN A 212 17.93 23.49 -10.92
CA ASN A 212 16.65 23.59 -10.25
C ASN A 212 16.41 22.42 -9.26
N THR A 213 16.98 21.25 -9.56
CA THR A 213 16.81 20.04 -8.73
C THR A 213 17.55 20.12 -7.41
N ASN A 214 18.72 20.82 -7.38
CA ASN A 214 19.48 21.04 -6.15
C ASN A 214 18.77 21.98 -5.15
N GLN A 215 17.86 22.82 -5.62
CA GLN A 215 17.04 23.64 -4.73
C GLN A 215 15.95 22.79 -4.06
N ILE A 216 15.27 21.92 -4.81
CA ILE A 216 14.20 21.04 -4.30
C ILE A 216 14.77 20.06 -3.26
N VAL A 217 15.93 19.47 -3.51
CA VAL A 217 16.58 18.54 -2.55
C VAL A 217 17.05 19.26 -1.28
N LYS A 218 17.41 20.54 -1.36
CA LYS A 218 17.76 21.34 -0.17
C LYS A 218 16.53 21.73 0.65
N GLU A 219 15.40 22.00 -0.01
CA GLU A 219 14.15 22.33 0.67
C GLU A 219 13.49 21.10 1.31
N SER A 220 13.62 19.90 0.71
CA SER A 220 13.13 18.65 1.29
C SER A 220 14.03 18.05 2.38
N GLY A 221 15.26 18.51 2.51
CA GLY A 221 16.23 18.06 3.53
C GLY A 221 16.06 18.70 4.91
N GLU A 222 15.16 19.67 5.07
CA GLU A 222 14.89 20.36 6.35
C GLU A 222 13.55 19.96 6.99
N VAL A 223 13.14 18.74 6.86
CA VAL A 223 12.09 18.18 7.74
C VAL A 223 12.80 17.57 8.95
N LYS A 224 12.79 18.35 10.03
CA LYS A 224 13.21 17.94 11.37
C LYS A 224 12.32 16.82 11.92
#